data_5bbdefa57433234bff17fd7e3d158964
#
_entry.id   5bbdefa57433234bff17fd7e3d158964
#
_cell.length_a   1.000
_cell.length_b   1.000
_cell.length_c   1.000
_cell.angle_alpha   90.00
_cell.angle_beta   90.00
_cell.angle_gamma   90.00
#
_symmetry.space_group_name_H-M   'P 1'
#
loop_
_entity.id
_entity.type
_entity.pdbx_description
1 polymer ?
#
loop_
_entity_poly.entity_id
_entity_poly.type
_entity_poly.pdbx_seq_one_letter_code
_entity_poly.pdbx_strand_id
1 'polypeptide(L)'
;MKQIYYVIQTLLRGRGSNIIKVLSLGLALTMSILLFVRVVFEQSYDTCYRDPDRIYQLFSIFTINGEQGEPGELNLPPVAGAVLENFPQEVEAAVSVCKYMAFGPLYNGSVRFKDYAVMADSLFFQTLGIEVLRGDPLHELQQKDVVFLSDRLAQKMFGDEDPVGKVINYDKQLQLTVKGIYAALPENSTMNPEAVISIVSAWSRDWAEYSWEGGDSFFQYIRFRPGVKVDVEKFNARLETVIHNYLPQDGKDNSSYTSIVKPLRDVYRSGDMVKRMNAITLILGLAILFIAAMNYVLISISSLSYRAKAVGVHKCNGASGGTVFSMFLLETGIVILLSLILMVLLLLNFREMIEETMEVRLTSLFVFGRIWVPLVVVLGLFIVGGVLPGRMFSRIPVSQVFRHYTEGKKGWKRPLLFIQFLGVAFICGLMCVIMAQYHYVLNKNTGYDARSIATSDIYFDSDSERDAARQFFCGLPYVEDVESASYPPCIGMSGMRIMDESGQSLFSSRYCVETEN
;
A
#
# COMPACT_ATOMS: atom_id res chain seq x y z
N MET A 1 41.03 2.16 22.13
CA MET A 1 41.44 0.90 21.47
C MET A 1 41.45 -0.31 22.44
N LYS A 2 42.06 -0.27 23.62
CA LYS A 2 42.09 -1.41 24.57
C LYS A 2 40.71 -1.92 25.02
N GLN A 3 39.74 -1.03 25.21
CA GLN A 3 38.37 -1.39 25.61
C GLN A 3 37.61 -2.14 24.50
N ILE A 4 37.75 -1.71 23.26
CA ILE A 4 37.10 -2.36 22.10
C ILE A 4 37.66 -3.77 21.90
N TYR A 5 38.99 -3.92 21.97
CA TYR A 5 39.65 -5.23 21.88
C TYR A 5 39.15 -6.18 22.96
N TYR A 6 39.05 -5.71 24.21
CA TYR A 6 38.53 -6.50 25.32
C TYR A 6 37.06 -6.92 25.11
N VAL A 7 36.23 -6.02 24.67
CA VAL A 7 34.81 -6.31 24.39
C VAL A 7 34.67 -7.34 23.27
N ILE A 8 35.40 -7.19 22.16
CA ILE A 8 35.41 -8.17 21.07
C ILE A 8 35.89 -9.54 21.55
N GLN A 9 36.96 -9.59 22.33
CA GLN A 9 37.49 -10.85 22.89
C GLN A 9 36.48 -11.51 23.86
N THR A 10 35.77 -10.73 24.65
CA THR A 10 34.71 -11.21 25.54
C THR A 10 33.51 -11.75 24.77
N LEU A 11 33.15 -11.11 23.65
CA LEU A 11 32.09 -11.55 22.73
C LEU A 11 32.47 -12.89 22.07
N LEU A 12 33.69 -13.03 21.59
CA LEU A 12 34.19 -14.25 20.93
C LEU A 12 34.36 -15.42 21.89
N ARG A 13 34.77 -15.17 23.14
CA ARG A 13 34.96 -16.20 24.18
C ARG A 13 33.68 -16.52 24.96
N GLY A 14 32.62 -15.75 24.80
CA GLY A 14 31.32 -15.95 25.44
C GLY A 14 30.63 -17.20 24.90
N ARG A 15 30.47 -18.21 25.75
CA ARG A 15 29.87 -19.51 25.43
C ARG A 15 28.44 -19.36 24.85
N GLY A 16 28.29 -19.35 23.55
CA GLY A 16 27.01 -19.52 22.84
C GLY A 16 25.95 -18.42 23.03
N SER A 17 25.88 -17.74 24.18
CA SER A 17 24.82 -16.75 24.48
C SER A 17 24.87 -15.50 23.60
N ASN A 18 26.04 -15.13 23.08
CA ASN A 18 26.16 -13.93 22.23
C ASN A 18 25.65 -14.18 20.81
N ILE A 19 25.82 -15.38 20.27
CA ILE A 19 25.25 -15.79 18.97
C ILE A 19 23.72 -15.75 19.06
N ILE A 20 23.15 -16.29 20.14
CA ILE A 20 21.70 -16.28 20.37
C ILE A 20 21.18 -14.84 20.46
N LYS A 21 21.91 -13.93 21.13
CA LYS A 21 21.56 -12.50 21.19
C LYS A 21 21.50 -11.87 19.79
N VAL A 22 22.54 -12.11 18.96
CA VAL A 22 22.61 -11.54 17.60
C VAL A 22 21.53 -12.12 16.71
N LEU A 23 21.33 -13.45 16.74
CA LEU A 23 20.31 -14.11 15.93
C LEU A 23 18.89 -13.68 16.32
N SER A 24 18.54 -13.74 17.61
CA SER A 24 17.20 -13.35 18.07
C SER A 24 16.91 -11.88 17.81
N LEU A 25 17.89 -11.01 18.03
CA LEU A 25 17.75 -9.59 17.82
C LEU A 25 17.72 -9.23 16.34
N GLY A 26 18.55 -9.89 15.51
CA GLY A 26 18.58 -9.68 14.06
C GLY A 26 17.26 -10.06 13.39
N LEU A 27 16.71 -11.23 13.74
CA LEU A 27 15.38 -11.66 13.25
C LEU A 27 14.28 -10.68 13.67
N ALA A 28 14.26 -10.28 14.93
CA ALA A 28 13.25 -9.37 15.44
C ALA A 28 13.37 -7.96 14.84
N LEU A 29 14.61 -7.45 14.65
CA LEU A 29 14.83 -6.17 13.96
C LEU A 29 14.36 -6.24 12.51
N THR A 30 14.65 -7.34 11.81
CA THR A 30 14.16 -7.55 10.43
C THR A 30 12.65 -7.41 10.36
N MET A 31 11.93 -8.18 11.18
CA MET A 31 10.48 -8.17 11.18
C MET A 31 9.89 -6.83 11.66
N SER A 32 10.37 -6.28 12.78
CA SER A 32 9.82 -5.04 13.33
C SER A 32 10.06 -3.86 12.39
N ILE A 33 11.26 -3.74 11.82
CA ILE A 33 11.60 -2.63 10.92
C ILE A 33 10.79 -2.73 9.63
N LEU A 34 10.63 -3.94 9.05
CA LEU A 34 9.76 -4.14 7.89
C LEU A 34 8.33 -3.70 8.17
N LEU A 35 7.77 -4.11 9.29
CA LEU A 35 6.40 -3.74 9.68
C LEU A 35 6.25 -2.23 9.89
N PHE A 36 7.21 -1.58 10.57
CA PHE A 36 7.12 -0.13 10.79
C PHE A 36 7.34 0.67 9.51
N VAL A 37 8.27 0.25 8.65
CA VAL A 37 8.49 0.91 7.35
C VAL A 37 7.26 0.73 6.47
N ARG A 38 6.59 -0.44 6.51
CA ARG A 38 5.32 -0.66 5.81
C ARG A 38 4.22 0.28 6.31
N VAL A 39 4.05 0.45 7.63
CA VAL A 39 3.07 1.41 8.18
C VAL A 39 3.36 2.83 7.70
N VAL A 40 4.62 3.26 7.72
CA VAL A 40 5.00 4.61 7.24
C VAL A 40 4.80 4.73 5.73
N PHE A 41 5.03 3.67 4.97
CA PHE A 41 4.75 3.62 3.53
C PHE A 41 3.25 3.81 3.29
N GLU A 42 2.38 3.07 3.98
CA GLU A 42 0.91 3.22 3.89
C GLU A 42 0.43 4.64 4.29
N GLN A 43 1.07 5.24 5.28
CA GLN A 43 0.76 6.61 5.72
C GLN A 43 1.25 7.68 4.73
N SER A 44 2.10 7.32 3.79
CA SER A 44 2.66 8.24 2.79
C SER A 44 2.01 8.15 1.41
N TYR A 45 0.88 7.46 1.29
CA TYR A 45 0.12 7.43 0.04
C TYR A 45 -0.27 8.84 -0.43
N ASP A 46 -0.20 9.05 -1.73
CA ASP A 46 -0.59 10.28 -2.43
C ASP A 46 0.10 11.55 -1.93
N THR A 47 1.30 11.42 -1.36
CA THR A 47 2.15 12.56 -0.98
C THR A 47 3.23 12.89 -2.02
N CYS A 48 3.31 12.12 -3.10
CA CYS A 48 4.33 12.26 -4.15
C CYS A 48 4.05 13.40 -5.13
N TYR A 49 2.82 13.86 -5.21
CA TYR A 49 2.40 14.91 -6.10
C TYR A 49 2.94 16.30 -5.69
N ARG A 50 3.10 17.18 -6.65
CA ARG A 50 3.48 18.56 -6.34
C ARG A 50 2.33 19.27 -5.62
N ASP A 51 2.61 19.85 -4.44
CA ASP A 51 1.61 20.49 -3.57
C ASP A 51 0.38 19.62 -3.28
N PRO A 52 0.55 18.43 -2.68
CA PRO A 52 -0.52 17.44 -2.53
C PRO A 52 -1.68 17.93 -1.65
N ASP A 53 -1.45 18.91 -0.78
CA ASP A 53 -2.48 19.50 0.08
C ASP A 53 -3.54 20.32 -0.70
N ARG A 54 -3.28 20.61 -1.98
CA ARG A 54 -4.18 21.35 -2.86
C ARG A 54 -5.02 20.43 -3.75
N ILE A 55 -4.77 19.12 -3.71
CA ILE A 55 -5.43 18.14 -4.56
C ILE A 55 -6.54 17.44 -3.78
N TYR A 56 -7.73 17.43 -4.36
CA TYR A 56 -8.91 16.79 -3.80
C TYR A 56 -9.52 15.84 -4.83
N GLN A 57 -10.10 14.74 -4.35
CA GLN A 57 -10.87 13.82 -5.17
C GLN A 57 -12.35 14.08 -4.97
N LEU A 58 -13.11 14.02 -6.07
CA LEU A 58 -14.56 14.09 -6.08
C LEU A 58 -15.15 12.70 -5.82
N PHE A 59 -16.20 12.66 -5.02
CA PHE A 59 -16.98 11.47 -4.70
C PHE A 59 -18.44 11.72 -5.01
N SER A 60 -19.10 10.77 -5.65
CA SER A 60 -20.54 10.81 -5.87
C SER A 60 -21.31 10.33 -4.65
N ILE A 61 -22.48 10.90 -4.44
CA ILE A 61 -23.45 10.44 -3.45
C ILE A 61 -24.79 10.32 -4.15
N PHE A 62 -25.34 9.11 -4.14
CA PHE A 62 -26.70 8.85 -4.59
C PHE A 62 -27.62 8.78 -3.37
N THR A 63 -28.69 9.56 -3.36
CA THR A 63 -29.74 9.49 -2.38
C THR A 63 -30.98 8.88 -3.04
N ILE A 64 -31.54 7.83 -2.45
CA ILE A 64 -32.69 7.11 -3.01
C ILE A 64 -33.74 7.00 -1.89
N ASN A 65 -34.96 7.46 -2.19
CA ASN A 65 -36.05 7.51 -1.19
C ASN A 65 -35.70 8.27 0.09
N GLY A 66 -34.83 9.29 0.00
CA GLY A 66 -34.36 10.07 1.15
C GLY A 66 -33.24 9.40 1.96
N GLU A 67 -32.83 8.18 1.62
CA GLU A 67 -31.66 7.52 2.21
C GLU A 67 -30.40 7.80 1.39
N GLN A 68 -29.43 8.43 2.05
CA GLN A 68 -28.14 8.76 1.45
C GLN A 68 -27.26 7.52 1.41
N GLY A 69 -26.74 7.18 0.20
CA GLY A 69 -25.78 6.11 -0.01
C GLY A 69 -24.37 6.50 0.48
N GLU A 70 -23.50 5.51 0.58
CA GLU A 70 -22.08 5.75 0.84
C GLU A 70 -21.41 6.47 -0.35
N PRO A 71 -20.45 7.38 -0.07
CA PRO A 71 -19.73 8.10 -1.12
C PRO A 71 -18.96 7.15 -2.05
N GLY A 72 -19.30 7.18 -3.33
CA GLY A 72 -18.63 6.43 -4.40
C GLY A 72 -17.48 7.23 -5.03
N GLU A 73 -16.43 6.55 -5.48
CA GLU A 73 -15.27 7.20 -6.12
C GLU A 73 -15.52 7.61 -7.58
N LEU A 74 -16.59 7.12 -8.18
CA LEU A 74 -16.90 7.33 -9.58
C LEU A 74 -17.95 8.42 -9.72
N ASN A 75 -17.77 9.29 -10.69
CA ASN A 75 -18.65 10.43 -10.97
C ASN A 75 -19.10 10.44 -12.43
N LEU A 76 -20.14 11.23 -12.71
CA LEU A 76 -20.58 11.53 -14.06
C LEU A 76 -19.51 12.36 -14.81
N PRO A 77 -19.30 12.14 -16.11
CA PRO A 77 -18.23 12.80 -16.87
C PRO A 77 -18.17 14.33 -16.73
N PRO A 78 -19.29 15.09 -16.74
CA PRO A 78 -19.25 16.55 -16.75
C PRO A 78 -18.94 17.20 -15.40
N VAL A 79 -18.94 16.45 -14.27
CA VAL A 79 -18.82 17.03 -12.92
C VAL A 79 -17.53 17.82 -12.73
N ALA A 80 -16.37 17.30 -13.17
CA ALA A 80 -15.09 18.01 -13.06
C ALA A 80 -15.11 19.32 -13.87
N GLY A 81 -15.70 19.30 -15.08
CA GLY A 81 -15.90 20.50 -15.91
C GLY A 81 -16.79 21.53 -15.23
N ALA A 82 -17.93 21.09 -14.68
CA ALA A 82 -18.84 21.96 -13.94
C ALA A 82 -18.18 22.60 -12.71
N VAL A 83 -17.31 21.88 -11.99
CA VAL A 83 -16.53 22.44 -10.89
C VAL A 83 -15.60 23.54 -11.39
N LEU A 84 -14.86 23.30 -12.47
CA LEU A 84 -13.92 24.28 -13.02
C LEU A 84 -14.63 25.55 -13.51
N GLU A 85 -15.80 25.40 -14.13
CA GLU A 85 -16.61 26.49 -14.63
C GLU A 85 -17.23 27.35 -13.51
N ASN A 86 -17.75 26.72 -12.45
CA ASN A 86 -18.48 27.44 -11.41
C ASN A 86 -17.60 27.96 -10.26
N PHE A 87 -16.38 27.43 -10.11
CA PHE A 87 -15.44 27.83 -9.05
C PHE A 87 -14.07 28.35 -9.57
N PRO A 88 -14.03 29.21 -10.63
CA PRO A 88 -12.78 29.60 -11.28
C PRO A 88 -11.83 30.40 -10.38
N GLN A 89 -12.34 31.03 -9.30
CA GLN A 89 -11.53 31.78 -8.35
C GLN A 89 -10.84 30.87 -7.32
N GLU A 90 -11.36 29.69 -7.10
CA GLU A 90 -10.88 28.76 -6.07
C GLU A 90 -10.16 27.56 -6.69
N VAL A 91 -10.66 27.05 -7.81
CA VAL A 91 -10.13 25.87 -8.51
C VAL A 91 -9.20 26.32 -9.64
N GLU A 92 -8.02 25.71 -9.68
CA GLU A 92 -6.98 25.96 -10.70
C GLU A 92 -7.14 25.02 -11.90
N ALA A 93 -7.44 23.74 -11.62
CA ALA A 93 -7.59 22.71 -12.62
C ALA A 93 -8.50 21.59 -12.09
N ALA A 94 -9.19 20.91 -12.99
CA ALA A 94 -10.01 19.75 -12.70
C ALA A 94 -9.84 18.73 -13.84
N VAL A 95 -9.86 17.43 -13.52
CA VAL A 95 -9.64 16.35 -14.48
C VAL A 95 -10.61 15.20 -14.27
N SER A 96 -11.06 14.62 -15.37
CA SER A 96 -11.79 13.35 -15.43
C SER A 96 -10.85 12.25 -15.94
N VAL A 97 -10.79 11.15 -15.21
CA VAL A 97 -9.93 10.01 -15.51
C VAL A 97 -10.77 8.74 -15.57
N CYS A 98 -10.74 8.06 -16.70
CA CYS A 98 -11.37 6.76 -16.85
C CYS A 98 -10.32 5.64 -16.80
N LYS A 99 -10.45 4.74 -15.83
CA LYS A 99 -9.63 3.55 -15.71
C LYS A 99 -10.20 2.40 -16.54
N TYR A 100 -11.53 2.30 -16.60
CA TYR A 100 -12.22 1.14 -17.16
C TYR A 100 -12.13 1.03 -18.68
N MET A 101 -11.83 2.13 -19.37
CA MET A 101 -11.63 2.11 -20.83
C MET A 101 -10.19 1.83 -21.24
N ALA A 102 -9.30 1.62 -20.30
CA ALA A 102 -7.88 1.42 -20.53
C ALA A 102 -7.37 0.08 -19.94
N PHE A 103 -8.21 -0.96 -19.92
CA PHE A 103 -7.82 -2.28 -19.41
C PHE A 103 -7.01 -3.12 -20.42
N GLY A 104 -7.00 -2.74 -21.68
CA GLY A 104 -6.27 -3.46 -22.72
C GLY A 104 -4.75 -3.32 -22.57
N PRO A 105 -4.00 -4.31 -23.08
CA PRO A 105 -2.55 -4.25 -23.09
C PRO A 105 -2.02 -3.29 -24.15
N LEU A 106 -0.85 -2.73 -23.88
CA LEU A 106 -0.08 -1.95 -24.85
C LEU A 106 0.85 -2.87 -25.63
N TYR A 107 1.08 -2.58 -26.91
CA TYR A 107 1.99 -3.33 -27.78
C TYR A 107 3.00 -2.41 -28.46
N ASN A 108 4.26 -2.83 -28.46
CA ASN A 108 5.28 -2.30 -29.36
C ASN A 108 5.68 -3.42 -30.34
N GLY A 109 5.21 -3.33 -31.56
CA GLY A 109 5.29 -4.43 -32.52
C GLY A 109 4.52 -5.66 -32.01
N SER A 110 5.22 -6.78 -31.83
CA SER A 110 4.66 -8.04 -31.30
C SER A 110 4.78 -8.18 -29.77
N VAL A 111 5.48 -7.28 -29.10
CA VAL A 111 5.73 -7.37 -27.67
C VAL A 111 4.57 -6.76 -26.89
N ARG A 112 4.00 -7.54 -25.97
CA ARG A 112 2.85 -7.16 -25.13
C ARG A 112 3.31 -6.63 -23.79
N PHE A 113 2.73 -5.51 -23.36
CA PHE A 113 2.94 -4.87 -22.08
C PHE A 113 1.61 -4.79 -21.32
N LYS A 114 1.53 -5.44 -20.15
CA LYS A 114 0.37 -5.40 -19.25
C LYS A 114 0.55 -4.31 -18.18
N ASP A 115 0.96 -3.13 -18.60
CA ASP A 115 1.17 -2.03 -17.66
C ASP A 115 -0.13 -1.22 -17.55
N TYR A 116 -0.38 -0.66 -16.38
CA TYR A 116 -1.60 0.08 -16.08
C TYR A 116 -1.69 1.39 -16.87
N ALA A 117 -2.72 1.52 -17.67
CA ALA A 117 -3.03 2.72 -18.44
C ALA A 117 -4.32 3.38 -17.93
N VAL A 118 -4.50 4.66 -18.24
CA VAL A 118 -5.74 5.41 -18.00
C VAL A 118 -6.05 6.27 -19.22
N MET A 119 -7.33 6.59 -19.42
CA MET A 119 -7.73 7.66 -20.32
C MET A 119 -8.07 8.91 -19.51
N ALA A 120 -7.48 10.05 -19.88
CA ALA A 120 -7.66 11.29 -19.17
C ALA A 120 -7.68 12.50 -20.12
N ASP A 121 -8.24 13.62 -19.65
CA ASP A 121 -8.19 14.89 -20.36
C ASP A 121 -6.83 15.60 -20.22
N SER A 122 -6.66 16.70 -20.94
CA SER A 122 -5.41 17.46 -21.03
C SER A 122 -4.93 18.09 -19.71
N LEU A 123 -5.81 18.21 -18.71
CA LEU A 123 -5.50 18.80 -17.41
C LEU A 123 -4.95 17.78 -16.40
N PHE A 124 -4.81 16.50 -16.79
CA PHE A 124 -4.36 15.42 -15.90
C PHE A 124 -3.07 15.75 -15.16
N PHE A 125 -2.03 16.10 -15.89
CA PHE A 125 -0.71 16.38 -15.30
C PHE A 125 -0.71 17.64 -14.44
N GLN A 126 -1.45 18.67 -14.87
CA GLN A 126 -1.58 19.92 -14.10
C GLN A 126 -2.35 19.69 -12.81
N THR A 127 -3.48 18.99 -12.88
CA THR A 127 -4.35 18.74 -11.72
C THR A 127 -3.64 17.91 -10.65
N LEU A 128 -2.98 16.83 -11.03
CA LEU A 128 -2.23 15.99 -10.09
C LEU A 128 -0.84 16.55 -9.77
N GLY A 129 -0.34 17.51 -10.55
CA GLY A 129 1.01 18.07 -10.34
C GLY A 129 2.11 17.06 -10.64
N ILE A 130 1.91 16.26 -11.69
CA ILE A 130 2.89 15.28 -12.18
C ILE A 130 3.86 15.98 -13.11
N GLU A 131 5.15 15.72 -12.96
CA GLU A 131 6.20 16.31 -13.78
C GLU A 131 6.20 15.70 -15.19
N VAL A 132 6.01 16.56 -16.19
CA VAL A 132 6.16 16.19 -17.60
C VAL A 132 7.58 16.47 -18.02
N LEU A 133 8.29 15.42 -18.47
CA LEU A 133 9.68 15.51 -18.88
C LEU A 133 9.82 15.96 -20.33
N ARG A 134 8.89 15.54 -21.19
CA ARG A 134 8.86 15.89 -22.63
C ARG A 134 7.43 15.93 -23.14
N GLY A 135 7.14 16.83 -24.07
CA GLY A 135 5.82 17.03 -24.69
C GLY A 135 4.99 18.13 -24.03
N ASP A 136 3.86 18.47 -24.64
CA ASP A 136 2.91 19.46 -24.14
C ASP A 136 1.53 18.80 -23.96
N PRO A 137 1.21 18.29 -22.75
CA PRO A 137 -0.04 17.59 -22.54
C PRO A 137 -1.29 18.46 -22.71
N LEU A 138 -1.18 19.79 -22.47
CA LEU A 138 -2.32 20.69 -22.60
C LEU A 138 -2.85 20.78 -24.02
N HIS A 139 -1.97 20.70 -25.01
CA HIS A 139 -2.33 20.73 -26.42
C HIS A 139 -2.46 19.33 -27.04
N GLU A 140 -1.52 18.42 -26.71
CA GLU A 140 -1.47 17.12 -27.34
C GLU A 140 -2.61 16.18 -26.89
N LEU A 141 -2.97 16.17 -25.59
CA LEU A 141 -4.08 15.33 -25.09
C LEU A 141 -5.47 15.83 -25.48
N GLN A 142 -5.57 16.97 -26.15
CA GLN A 142 -6.83 17.39 -26.82
C GLN A 142 -7.03 16.70 -28.17
N GLN A 143 -6.01 16.01 -28.68
CA GLN A 143 -6.08 15.26 -29.92
C GLN A 143 -6.42 13.80 -29.62
N LYS A 144 -7.11 13.13 -30.54
CA LYS A 144 -7.35 11.70 -30.46
C LYS A 144 -6.09 10.89 -30.76
N ASP A 145 -6.04 9.66 -30.27
CA ASP A 145 -5.03 8.66 -30.59
C ASP A 145 -3.60 9.07 -30.17
N VAL A 146 -3.54 9.76 -29.03
CA VAL A 146 -2.30 10.25 -28.44
C VAL A 146 -2.09 9.60 -27.07
N VAL A 147 -0.83 9.31 -26.74
CA VAL A 147 -0.43 8.75 -25.44
C VAL A 147 0.82 9.45 -24.90
N PHE A 148 0.82 9.64 -23.58
CA PHE A 148 1.99 9.97 -22.78
C PHE A 148 2.42 8.73 -21.99
N LEU A 149 3.72 8.42 -21.99
CA LEU A 149 4.27 7.27 -21.29
C LEU A 149 5.06 7.73 -20.06
N SER A 150 5.07 6.93 -19.01
CA SER A 150 6.04 7.12 -17.94
C SER A 150 7.45 6.87 -18.49
N ASP A 151 8.46 7.52 -17.91
CA ASP A 151 9.87 7.29 -18.27
C ASP A 151 10.25 5.81 -18.06
N ARG A 152 9.69 5.17 -17.04
CA ARG A 152 9.85 3.73 -16.76
C ARG A 152 9.29 2.84 -17.86
N LEU A 153 8.06 3.10 -18.31
CA LEU A 153 7.45 2.32 -19.40
C LEU A 153 8.14 2.63 -20.74
N ALA A 154 8.48 3.89 -20.98
CA ALA A 154 9.21 4.30 -22.18
C ALA A 154 10.55 3.55 -22.29
N GLN A 155 11.32 3.47 -21.21
CA GLN A 155 12.57 2.71 -21.15
C GLN A 155 12.34 1.21 -21.33
N LYS A 156 11.26 0.65 -20.77
CA LYS A 156 10.90 -0.77 -20.91
C LYS A 156 10.50 -1.14 -22.34
N MET A 157 9.82 -0.23 -23.05
CA MET A 157 9.30 -0.48 -24.40
C MET A 157 10.31 -0.18 -25.50
N PHE A 158 11.15 0.83 -25.34
CA PHE A 158 12.00 1.36 -26.39
C PHE A 158 13.51 1.32 -26.07
N GLY A 159 13.88 0.98 -24.81
CA GLY A 159 15.28 1.02 -24.37
C GLY A 159 15.84 2.43 -24.49
N ASP A 160 16.96 2.57 -25.20
CA ASP A 160 17.63 3.86 -25.39
C ASP A 160 17.11 4.66 -26.60
N GLU A 161 16.13 4.12 -27.34
CA GLU A 161 15.56 4.80 -28.49
C GLU A 161 14.55 5.88 -28.05
N ASP A 162 14.50 7.00 -28.79
CA ASP A 162 13.52 8.04 -28.55
C ASP A 162 12.08 7.54 -28.83
N PRO A 163 11.20 7.50 -27.82
CA PRO A 163 9.83 7.03 -28.00
C PRO A 163 8.90 8.08 -28.62
N VAL A 164 9.22 9.37 -28.55
CA VAL A 164 8.34 10.45 -29.02
C VAL A 164 8.21 10.40 -30.55
N GLY A 165 6.97 10.42 -31.03
CA GLY A 165 6.64 10.28 -32.45
C GLY A 165 6.45 8.84 -32.92
N LYS A 166 6.80 7.84 -32.11
CA LYS A 166 6.56 6.43 -32.45
C LYS A 166 5.10 6.05 -32.22
N VAL A 167 4.65 5.02 -32.93
CA VAL A 167 3.29 4.48 -32.82
C VAL A 167 3.35 3.18 -32.03
N ILE A 168 2.47 3.06 -31.04
CA ILE A 168 2.20 1.84 -30.30
C ILE A 168 0.74 1.43 -30.48
N ASN A 169 0.42 0.18 -30.25
CA ASN A 169 -0.95 -0.30 -30.33
C ASN A 169 -1.51 -0.50 -28.94
N TYR A 170 -2.73 -0.06 -28.72
CA TYR A 170 -3.53 -0.36 -27.54
C TYR A 170 -4.58 -1.39 -27.91
N ASP A 171 -4.58 -2.53 -27.21
CA ASP A 171 -5.53 -3.64 -27.34
C ASP A 171 -5.77 -4.11 -28.79
N LYS A 172 -4.75 -3.98 -29.67
CA LYS A 172 -4.82 -4.21 -31.12
C LYS A 172 -5.89 -3.40 -31.88
N GLN A 173 -6.70 -2.60 -31.20
CA GLN A 173 -7.80 -1.82 -31.74
C GLN A 173 -7.42 -0.37 -32.04
N LEU A 174 -6.48 0.18 -31.30
CA LEU A 174 -6.15 1.59 -31.34
C LEU A 174 -4.65 1.81 -31.56
N GLN A 175 -4.32 2.55 -32.61
CA GLN A 175 -2.95 3.02 -32.84
C GLN A 175 -2.75 4.35 -32.14
N LEU A 176 -1.80 4.40 -31.20
CA LEU A 176 -1.50 5.57 -30.41
C LEU A 176 -0.13 6.14 -30.77
N THR A 177 -0.10 7.45 -31.03
CA THR A 177 1.17 8.16 -31.22
C THR A 177 1.71 8.63 -29.87
N VAL A 178 2.94 8.26 -29.52
CA VAL A 178 3.60 8.75 -28.31
C VAL A 178 3.96 10.22 -28.52
N LYS A 179 3.41 11.10 -27.69
CA LYS A 179 3.61 12.56 -27.79
C LYS A 179 4.40 13.14 -26.62
N GLY A 180 4.56 12.37 -25.55
CA GLY A 180 5.33 12.86 -24.43
C GLY A 180 5.72 11.78 -23.43
N ILE A 181 6.55 12.20 -22.49
CA ILE A 181 7.07 11.38 -21.39
C ILE A 181 6.90 12.15 -20.09
N TYR A 182 6.49 11.46 -19.05
CA TYR A 182 6.37 12.01 -17.69
C TYR A 182 7.14 11.17 -16.68
N ALA A 183 7.47 11.77 -15.54
CA ALA A 183 8.15 11.10 -14.45
C ALA A 183 7.25 10.01 -13.83
N ALA A 184 7.74 8.76 -13.79
CA ALA A 184 7.01 7.65 -13.19
C ALA A 184 6.68 7.92 -11.73
N LEU A 185 5.47 7.62 -11.33
CA LEU A 185 5.02 7.79 -9.95
C LEU A 185 5.51 6.63 -9.07
N PRO A 186 5.72 6.87 -7.78
CA PRO A 186 6.08 5.82 -6.84
C PRO A 186 4.88 4.89 -6.55
N GLU A 187 5.16 3.69 -6.03
CA GLU A 187 4.14 2.66 -5.76
C GLU A 187 3.08 3.08 -4.74
N ASN A 188 3.36 4.05 -3.89
CA ASN A 188 2.44 4.63 -2.91
C ASN A 188 1.59 5.78 -3.48
N SER A 189 1.08 5.59 -4.67
CA SER A 189 0.13 6.49 -5.32
C SER A 189 -1.10 5.70 -5.78
N THR A 190 -2.29 6.18 -5.43
CA THR A 190 -3.57 5.56 -5.84
C THR A 190 -3.84 5.74 -7.34
N MET A 191 -3.35 6.85 -7.91
CA MET A 191 -3.36 7.11 -9.34
C MET A 191 -1.92 6.99 -9.87
N ASN A 192 -1.53 5.80 -10.30
CA ASN A 192 -0.17 5.48 -10.76
C ASN A 192 -0.18 4.81 -12.14
N PRO A 193 -0.66 5.49 -13.19
CA PRO A 193 -0.61 4.95 -14.54
C PRO A 193 0.82 4.95 -15.08
N GLU A 194 1.11 3.99 -15.95
CA GLU A 194 2.33 3.97 -16.76
C GLU A 194 2.10 4.59 -18.14
N ALA A 195 0.84 4.71 -18.54
CA ALA A 195 0.44 5.39 -19.78
C ALA A 195 -0.83 6.22 -19.56
N VAL A 196 -0.86 7.41 -20.12
CA VAL A 196 -2.02 8.31 -20.13
C VAL A 196 -2.44 8.51 -21.57
N ILE A 197 -3.59 7.95 -21.93
CA ILE A 197 -4.18 8.03 -23.27
C ILE A 197 -5.18 9.19 -23.29
N SER A 198 -5.22 9.93 -24.38
CA SER A 198 -6.23 10.98 -24.54
C SER A 198 -7.65 10.42 -24.50
N ILE A 199 -8.48 10.94 -23.60
CA ILE A 199 -9.89 10.55 -23.48
C ILE A 199 -10.73 10.93 -24.72
N VAL A 200 -10.25 11.88 -25.52
CA VAL A 200 -10.87 12.24 -26.79
C VAL A 200 -10.95 11.03 -27.73
N SER A 201 -10.01 10.08 -27.59
CA SER A 201 -10.04 8.83 -28.36
C SER A 201 -11.26 7.96 -28.03
N ALA A 202 -11.72 7.95 -26.79
CA ALA A 202 -12.91 7.22 -26.38
C ALA A 202 -14.19 7.94 -26.84
N TRP A 203 -14.27 9.25 -26.63
CA TRP A 203 -15.44 10.04 -27.06
C TRP A 203 -15.62 10.03 -28.56
N SER A 204 -14.54 10.09 -29.36
CA SER A 204 -14.62 10.06 -30.83
C SER A 204 -15.08 8.70 -31.40
N ARG A 205 -15.18 7.66 -30.57
CA ARG A 205 -15.59 6.30 -30.93
C ARG A 205 -16.85 5.84 -30.22
N ASP A 206 -17.52 6.75 -29.53
CA ASP A 206 -18.73 6.47 -28.74
C ASP A 206 -18.53 5.39 -27.65
N TRP A 207 -17.27 5.23 -27.17
CA TRP A 207 -16.99 4.33 -26.03
C TRP A 207 -17.50 4.91 -24.72
N ALA A 208 -17.60 6.22 -24.62
CA ALA A 208 -18.21 6.95 -23.53
C ALA A 208 -18.95 8.19 -24.06
N GLU A 209 -20.00 8.55 -23.35
CA GLU A 209 -20.76 9.78 -23.62
C GLU A 209 -20.43 10.83 -22.55
N TYR A 210 -20.17 12.06 -22.98
CA TYR A 210 -20.01 13.20 -22.06
C TYR A 210 -21.40 13.76 -21.73
N SER A 211 -22.09 13.05 -20.83
CA SER A 211 -23.49 13.31 -20.50
C SER A 211 -23.73 13.34 -19.00
N TRP A 212 -24.76 14.04 -18.56
CA TRP A 212 -25.27 14.01 -17.19
C TRP A 212 -26.25 12.85 -16.95
N GLU A 213 -26.67 12.14 -17.99
CA GLU A 213 -27.72 11.11 -17.90
C GLU A 213 -27.20 9.72 -17.58
N GLY A 214 -25.89 9.54 -17.56
CA GLY A 214 -25.29 8.23 -17.22
C GLY A 214 -23.79 8.19 -17.40
N GLY A 215 -23.19 7.02 -17.16
CA GLY A 215 -21.77 6.80 -17.34
C GLY A 215 -20.91 7.24 -16.16
N ASP A 216 -21.33 6.96 -14.93
CA ASP A 216 -20.59 7.17 -13.69
C ASP A 216 -19.34 6.27 -13.61
N SER A 217 -18.40 6.47 -14.54
CA SER A 217 -17.19 5.65 -14.67
C SER A 217 -15.90 6.45 -14.51
N PHE A 218 -15.98 7.68 -14.02
CA PHE A 218 -14.87 8.61 -14.00
C PHE A 218 -14.40 8.92 -12.59
N PHE A 219 -13.12 8.62 -12.31
CA PHE A 219 -12.42 9.22 -11.17
C PHE A 219 -12.14 10.68 -11.48
N GLN A 220 -12.45 11.57 -10.57
CA GLN A 220 -12.28 12.99 -10.82
C GLN A 220 -11.49 13.66 -9.71
N TYR A 221 -10.59 14.53 -10.12
CA TYR A 221 -9.70 15.27 -9.22
C TYR A 221 -9.77 16.75 -9.51
N ILE A 222 -9.61 17.54 -8.46
CA ILE A 222 -9.52 19.00 -8.56
C ILE A 222 -8.29 19.49 -7.84
N ARG A 223 -7.71 20.57 -8.35
CA ARG A 223 -6.62 21.30 -7.72
C ARG A 223 -7.08 22.70 -7.34
N PHE A 224 -7.00 23.03 -6.08
CA PHE A 224 -7.28 24.38 -5.61
C PHE A 224 -6.12 25.34 -5.90
N ARG A 225 -6.44 26.63 -6.10
CA ARG A 225 -5.42 27.66 -6.34
C ARG A 225 -4.52 27.86 -5.12
N PRO A 226 -3.26 28.32 -5.33
CA PRO A 226 -2.35 28.64 -4.22
C PRO A 226 -2.97 29.66 -3.27
N GLY A 227 -2.86 29.41 -1.96
CA GLY A 227 -3.33 30.32 -0.92
C GLY A 227 -4.82 30.21 -0.58
N VAL A 228 -5.61 29.44 -1.31
CA VAL A 228 -7.00 29.17 -0.97
C VAL A 228 -7.06 28.25 0.24
N LYS A 229 -7.73 28.69 1.32
CA LYS A 229 -8.06 27.86 2.47
C LYS A 229 -9.42 27.19 2.20
N VAL A 230 -9.38 25.89 1.95
CA VAL A 230 -10.58 25.12 1.62
C VAL A 230 -11.32 24.78 2.92
N ASP A 231 -12.54 25.33 3.07
CA ASP A 231 -13.51 24.84 4.03
C ASP A 231 -14.37 23.79 3.30
N VAL A 232 -14.05 22.51 3.54
CA VAL A 232 -14.63 21.38 2.81
C VAL A 232 -16.16 21.35 2.94
N GLU A 233 -16.70 21.62 4.11
CA GLU A 233 -18.16 21.58 4.34
C GLU A 233 -18.86 22.68 3.54
N LYS A 234 -18.34 23.92 3.58
CA LYS A 234 -18.92 25.03 2.80
C LYS A 234 -18.75 24.84 1.30
N PHE A 235 -17.62 24.28 0.86
CA PHE A 235 -17.40 23.99 -0.54
C PHE A 235 -18.38 22.92 -1.03
N ASN A 236 -18.57 21.84 -0.27
CA ASN A 236 -19.51 20.77 -0.61
C ASN A 236 -20.96 21.28 -0.69
N ALA A 237 -21.39 22.13 0.22
CA ALA A 237 -22.74 22.71 0.18
C ALA A 237 -22.97 23.58 -1.10
N ARG A 238 -21.94 24.33 -1.54
CA ARG A 238 -22.03 25.09 -2.79
C ARG A 238 -21.96 24.17 -4.01
N LEU A 239 -21.12 23.13 -3.96
CA LEU A 239 -21.03 22.14 -5.03
C LEU A 239 -22.34 21.41 -5.24
N GLU A 240 -23.03 21.02 -4.18
CA GLU A 240 -24.36 20.43 -4.22
C GLU A 240 -25.35 21.34 -4.97
N THR A 241 -25.33 22.64 -4.67
CA THR A 241 -26.18 23.62 -5.36
C THR A 241 -25.85 23.69 -6.85
N VAL A 242 -24.58 23.65 -7.22
CA VAL A 242 -24.13 23.66 -8.63
C VAL A 242 -24.60 22.39 -9.34
N ILE A 243 -24.39 21.22 -8.77
CA ILE A 243 -24.79 19.94 -9.36
C ILE A 243 -26.31 19.89 -9.56
N HIS A 244 -27.07 20.42 -8.62
CA HIS A 244 -28.52 20.49 -8.70
C HIS A 244 -29.03 21.35 -9.86
N ASN A 245 -28.26 22.37 -10.28
CA ASN A 245 -28.61 23.18 -11.44
C ASN A 245 -28.47 22.42 -12.78
N TYR A 246 -27.52 21.46 -12.84
CA TYR A 246 -27.30 20.62 -14.01
C TYR A 246 -28.19 19.37 -14.04
N LEU A 247 -28.55 18.86 -12.86
CA LEU A 247 -29.42 17.69 -12.65
C LEU A 247 -30.60 18.10 -11.78
N PRO A 248 -31.61 18.81 -12.34
CA PRO A 248 -32.82 19.14 -11.60
C PRO A 248 -33.51 17.84 -11.17
N GLN A 249 -33.83 17.75 -9.89
CA GLN A 249 -34.56 16.60 -9.36
C GLN A 249 -36.03 16.71 -9.75
N ASP A 250 -36.43 16.12 -10.85
CA ASP A 250 -37.79 16.19 -11.36
C ASP A 250 -38.80 15.34 -10.56
N GLY A 251 -38.43 14.88 -9.39
CA GLY A 251 -39.34 14.24 -8.40
C GLY A 251 -40.00 12.94 -8.82
N LYS A 252 -39.70 12.41 -10.02
CA LYS A 252 -40.34 11.20 -10.55
C LYS A 252 -39.81 9.92 -9.91
N ASP A 253 -38.51 9.88 -9.54
CA ASP A 253 -37.87 8.65 -9.03
C ASP A 253 -37.39 8.76 -7.60
N ASN A 254 -37.69 9.86 -6.87
CA ASN A 254 -37.25 10.11 -5.50
C ASN A 254 -35.76 9.84 -5.28
N SER A 255 -34.94 9.99 -6.32
CA SER A 255 -33.50 9.82 -6.30
C SER A 255 -32.80 11.15 -6.57
N SER A 256 -31.67 11.38 -5.90
CA SER A 256 -30.83 12.55 -6.15
C SER A 256 -29.36 12.16 -6.26
N TYR A 257 -28.63 12.92 -7.05
CA TYR A 257 -27.18 12.81 -7.21
C TYR A 257 -26.53 14.10 -6.75
N THR A 258 -25.48 13.97 -5.98
CA THR A 258 -24.57 15.07 -5.63
C THR A 258 -23.13 14.59 -5.60
N SER A 259 -22.19 15.53 -5.53
CA SER A 259 -20.76 15.23 -5.40
C SER A 259 -20.18 16.00 -4.21
N ILE A 260 -19.22 15.38 -3.56
CA ILE A 260 -18.45 15.98 -2.48
C ILE A 260 -16.96 15.87 -2.78
N VAL A 261 -16.14 16.73 -2.17
CA VAL A 261 -14.68 16.66 -2.27
C VAL A 261 -14.07 16.16 -0.96
N LYS A 262 -13.02 15.35 -1.09
CA LYS A 262 -12.16 14.93 0.02
C LYS A 262 -10.70 15.19 -0.33
N PRO A 263 -9.84 15.64 0.62
CA PRO A 263 -8.41 15.78 0.36
C PRO A 263 -7.82 14.44 -0.13
N LEU A 264 -7.13 14.43 -1.26
CA LEU A 264 -6.58 13.21 -1.86
C LEU A 264 -5.70 12.42 -0.88
N ARG A 265 -4.86 13.14 -0.12
CA ARG A 265 -4.00 12.53 0.93
C ARG A 265 -4.78 11.72 1.97
N ASP A 266 -6.04 12.07 2.22
CA ASP A 266 -6.84 11.43 3.25
C ASP A 266 -7.70 10.30 2.71
N VAL A 267 -7.94 10.25 1.40
CA VAL A 267 -8.80 9.23 0.78
C VAL A 267 -8.33 7.82 1.12
N TYR A 268 -7.10 7.47 0.73
CA TYR A 268 -6.55 6.15 1.02
C TYR A 268 -6.41 5.89 2.52
N ARG A 269 -5.82 6.84 3.26
CA ARG A 269 -5.53 6.70 4.69
C ARG A 269 -6.77 6.64 5.58
N SER A 270 -7.88 7.27 5.14
CA SER A 270 -9.13 7.29 5.91
C SER A 270 -9.92 6.00 5.79
N GLY A 271 -9.62 5.14 4.84
CA GLY A 271 -10.29 3.85 4.66
C GLY A 271 -10.21 3.00 5.92
N ASP A 272 -11.35 2.48 6.37
CA ASP A 272 -11.43 1.71 7.61
C ASP A 272 -10.56 0.46 7.59
N MET A 273 -10.46 -0.20 6.42
CA MET A 273 -9.60 -1.37 6.25
C MET A 273 -8.13 -0.99 6.40
N VAL A 274 -7.68 0.11 5.78
CA VAL A 274 -6.30 0.61 5.86
C VAL A 274 -5.95 1.00 7.29
N LYS A 275 -6.84 1.71 8.00
CA LYS A 275 -6.65 2.08 9.41
C LYS A 275 -6.50 0.85 10.30
N ARG A 276 -7.38 -0.16 10.15
CA ARG A 276 -7.34 -1.40 10.92
C ARG A 276 -6.06 -2.19 10.62
N MET A 277 -5.69 -2.35 9.35
CA MET A 277 -4.47 -3.05 8.96
C MET A 277 -3.22 -2.35 9.49
N ASN A 278 -3.13 -1.03 9.39
CA ASN A 278 -2.03 -0.24 9.95
C ASN A 278 -1.94 -0.37 11.46
N ALA A 279 -3.06 -0.34 12.18
CA ALA A 279 -3.09 -0.52 13.63
C ALA A 279 -2.60 -1.93 14.03
N ILE A 280 -3.07 -2.97 13.37
CA ILE A 280 -2.64 -4.37 13.61
C ILE A 280 -1.14 -4.51 13.33
N THR A 281 -0.66 -4.01 12.20
CA THR A 281 0.75 -4.06 11.78
C THR A 281 1.65 -3.33 12.78
N LEU A 282 1.22 -2.15 13.25
CA LEU A 282 1.94 -1.37 14.25
C LEU A 282 2.03 -2.11 15.60
N ILE A 283 0.91 -2.64 16.09
CA ILE A 283 0.84 -3.40 17.34
C ILE A 283 1.72 -4.64 17.25
N LEU A 284 1.68 -5.37 16.14
CA LEU A 284 2.51 -6.55 15.92
C LEU A 284 4.01 -6.20 15.91
N GLY A 285 4.39 -5.14 15.18
CA GLY A 285 5.77 -4.65 15.15
C GLY A 285 6.29 -4.26 16.54
N LEU A 286 5.47 -3.55 17.33
CA LEU A 286 5.79 -3.17 18.71
C LEU A 286 5.90 -4.38 19.63
N ALA A 287 5.02 -5.38 19.49
CA ALA A 287 5.06 -6.60 20.28
C ALA A 287 6.35 -7.41 20.01
N ILE A 288 6.71 -7.60 18.73
CA ILE A 288 7.94 -8.28 18.34
C ILE A 288 9.17 -7.55 18.89
N LEU A 289 9.23 -6.24 18.73
CA LEU A 289 10.33 -5.41 19.22
C LEU A 289 10.44 -5.47 20.75
N PHE A 290 9.31 -5.40 21.45
CA PHE A 290 9.26 -5.52 22.92
C PHE A 290 9.77 -6.88 23.40
N ILE A 291 9.29 -7.97 22.80
CA ILE A 291 9.74 -9.33 23.15
C ILE A 291 11.25 -9.47 22.94
N ALA A 292 11.76 -8.99 21.81
CA ALA A 292 13.19 -9.05 21.50
C ALA A 292 14.04 -8.21 22.46
N ALA A 293 13.62 -6.99 22.75
CA ALA A 293 14.30 -6.11 23.69
C ALA A 293 14.35 -6.73 25.09
N MET A 294 13.24 -7.29 25.56
CA MET A 294 13.17 -7.95 26.86
C MET A 294 13.97 -9.23 26.90
N ASN A 295 13.96 -10.04 25.84
CA ASN A 295 14.81 -11.22 25.74
C ASN A 295 16.30 -10.84 25.80
N TYR A 296 16.72 -9.82 25.06
CA TYR A 296 18.08 -9.28 25.13
C TYR A 296 18.45 -8.82 26.55
N VAL A 297 17.57 -8.08 27.24
CA VAL A 297 17.77 -7.61 28.62
C VAL A 297 17.90 -8.80 29.57
N LEU A 298 17.01 -9.80 29.47
CA LEU A 298 17.04 -10.98 30.31
C LEU A 298 18.35 -11.80 30.15
N ILE A 299 18.78 -12.03 28.91
CA ILE A 299 20.04 -12.73 28.63
C ILE A 299 21.24 -11.93 29.18
N SER A 300 21.20 -10.60 28.99
CA SER A 300 22.26 -9.71 29.47
C SER A 300 22.35 -9.73 30.99
N ILE A 301 21.24 -9.64 31.71
CA ILE A 301 21.19 -9.69 33.16
C ILE A 301 21.52 -11.10 33.68
N SER A 302 21.09 -12.17 33.03
CA SER A 302 21.42 -13.53 33.42
C SER A 302 22.93 -13.82 33.34
N SER A 303 23.63 -13.15 32.41
CA SER A 303 25.10 -13.22 32.33
C SER A 303 25.83 -12.45 33.44
N LEU A 304 25.08 -11.69 34.26
CA LEU A 304 25.65 -10.85 35.34
C LEU A 304 26.48 -11.64 36.34
N SER A 305 25.98 -12.81 36.76
CA SER A 305 26.65 -13.65 37.75
C SER A 305 28.07 -14.09 37.32
N TYR A 306 28.25 -14.36 36.02
CA TYR A 306 29.57 -14.69 35.45
C TYR A 306 30.45 -13.45 35.27
N ARG A 307 29.88 -12.32 34.94
CA ARG A 307 30.61 -11.07 34.67
C ARG A 307 30.91 -10.27 35.92
N ALA A 308 30.17 -10.50 37.00
CA ALA A 308 30.35 -9.78 38.26
C ALA A 308 31.82 -9.89 38.77
N LYS A 309 32.44 -11.07 38.66
CA LYS A 309 33.85 -11.25 39.02
C LYS A 309 34.81 -10.38 38.20
N ALA A 310 34.60 -10.34 36.87
CA ALA A 310 35.42 -9.51 35.97
C ALA A 310 35.21 -8.00 36.25
N VAL A 311 33.96 -7.57 36.45
CA VAL A 311 33.62 -6.19 36.85
C VAL A 311 34.25 -5.83 38.18
N GLY A 312 34.23 -6.76 39.16
CA GLY A 312 34.89 -6.58 40.46
C GLY A 312 36.40 -6.36 40.33
N VAL A 313 37.07 -7.18 39.53
CA VAL A 313 38.50 -7.02 39.23
C VAL A 313 38.81 -5.68 38.58
N HIS A 314 38.01 -5.26 37.61
CA HIS A 314 38.17 -3.95 37.00
C HIS A 314 37.99 -2.79 37.99
N LYS A 315 36.99 -2.87 38.87
CA LYS A 315 36.77 -1.85 39.91
C LYS A 315 37.90 -1.86 40.97
N CYS A 316 38.42 -3.01 41.34
CA CYS A 316 39.60 -3.12 42.24
C CYS A 316 40.85 -2.48 41.60
N ASN A 317 40.98 -2.54 40.29
CA ASN A 317 42.03 -1.87 39.53
C ASN A 317 41.73 -0.38 39.18
N GLY A 318 40.80 0.23 39.91
CA GLY A 318 40.51 1.69 39.79
C GLY A 318 39.49 2.06 38.71
N ALA A 319 38.79 1.11 38.07
CA ALA A 319 37.76 1.45 37.10
C ALA A 319 36.55 2.09 37.79
N SER A 320 36.14 3.27 37.31
CA SER A 320 34.93 3.95 37.78
C SER A 320 33.65 3.24 37.32
N GLY A 321 32.52 3.52 37.98
CA GLY A 321 31.20 3.04 37.52
C GLY A 321 30.87 3.47 36.08
N GLY A 322 31.34 4.66 35.67
CA GLY A 322 31.21 5.16 34.30
C GLY A 322 31.99 4.33 33.28
N THR A 323 33.19 3.83 33.66
CA THR A 323 33.98 2.94 32.79
C THR A 323 33.24 1.61 32.56
N VAL A 324 32.66 1.01 33.61
CA VAL A 324 31.86 -0.23 33.49
C VAL A 324 30.60 0.01 32.64
N PHE A 325 29.93 1.14 32.82
CA PHE A 325 28.79 1.53 32.04
C PHE A 325 29.12 1.65 30.53
N SER A 326 30.22 2.37 30.21
CA SER A 326 30.63 2.56 28.81
C SER A 326 31.05 1.23 28.15
N MET A 327 31.69 0.31 28.87
CA MET A 327 32.02 -1.03 28.36
C MET A 327 30.76 -1.81 27.99
N PHE A 328 29.69 -1.70 28.78
CA PHE A 328 28.43 -2.37 28.53
C PHE A 328 27.69 -1.74 27.33
N LEU A 329 27.69 -0.41 27.22
CA LEU A 329 27.12 0.27 26.05
C LEU A 329 27.84 -0.10 24.74
N LEU A 330 29.18 -0.21 24.78
CA LEU A 330 29.96 -0.65 23.62
C LEU A 330 29.61 -2.09 23.23
N GLU A 331 29.47 -2.99 24.20
CA GLU A 331 29.04 -4.37 23.93
C GLU A 331 27.65 -4.40 23.25
N THR A 332 26.69 -3.67 23.83
CA THR A 332 25.34 -3.56 23.26
C THR A 332 25.39 -2.99 21.84
N GLY A 333 26.18 -1.94 21.61
CA GLY A 333 26.38 -1.35 20.30
C GLY A 333 26.91 -2.34 19.26
N ILE A 334 27.91 -3.16 19.64
CA ILE A 334 28.46 -4.19 18.75
C ILE A 334 27.43 -5.28 18.45
N VAL A 335 26.66 -5.73 19.44
CA VAL A 335 25.60 -6.73 19.21
C VAL A 335 24.52 -6.19 18.28
N ILE A 336 24.08 -4.95 18.47
CA ILE A 336 23.10 -4.29 17.59
C ILE A 336 23.67 -4.16 16.18
N LEU A 337 24.93 -3.74 16.03
CA LEU A 337 25.58 -3.62 14.72
C LEU A 337 25.62 -4.98 13.98
N LEU A 338 26.01 -6.05 14.67
CA LEU A 338 26.01 -7.41 14.10
C LEU A 338 24.59 -7.86 13.74
N SER A 339 23.59 -7.50 14.55
CA SER A 339 22.18 -7.80 14.29
C SER A 339 21.65 -7.01 13.08
N LEU A 340 22.10 -5.77 12.87
CA LEU A 340 21.77 -4.98 11.67
C LEU A 340 22.42 -5.57 10.41
N ILE A 341 23.66 -6.06 10.49
CA ILE A 341 24.28 -6.77 9.37
C ILE A 341 23.47 -8.02 9.03
N LEU A 342 23.07 -8.80 10.04
CA LEU A 342 22.21 -9.97 9.83
C LEU A 342 20.86 -9.57 9.21
N MET A 343 20.24 -8.48 9.68
CA MET A 343 19.00 -7.94 9.10
C MET A 343 19.17 -7.65 7.60
N VAL A 344 20.23 -6.95 7.22
CA VAL A 344 20.48 -6.64 5.80
C VAL A 344 20.67 -7.92 4.99
N LEU A 345 21.42 -8.89 5.52
CA LEU A 345 21.58 -10.19 4.86
C LEU A 345 20.25 -10.92 4.68
N LEU A 346 19.39 -10.91 5.69
CA LEU A 346 18.05 -11.52 5.60
C LEU A 346 17.17 -10.80 4.58
N LEU A 347 17.16 -9.47 4.58
CA LEU A 347 16.39 -8.68 3.60
C LEU A 347 16.83 -8.96 2.17
N LEU A 348 18.13 -9.10 1.91
CA LEU A 348 18.65 -9.38 0.59
C LEU A 348 18.39 -10.83 0.14
N ASN A 349 18.55 -11.81 1.04
CA ASN A 349 18.33 -13.22 0.70
C ASN A 349 16.85 -13.59 0.52
N PHE A 350 15.95 -12.96 1.27
CA PHE A 350 14.51 -13.21 1.20
C PHE A 350 13.76 -12.11 0.44
N ARG A 351 14.46 -11.36 -0.40
CA ARG A 351 13.91 -10.20 -1.10
C ARG A 351 12.66 -10.54 -1.90
N GLU A 352 12.71 -11.53 -2.77
CA GLU A 352 11.60 -11.92 -3.64
C GLU A 352 10.36 -12.30 -2.82
N MET A 353 10.52 -13.14 -1.81
CA MET A 353 9.43 -13.55 -0.91
C MET A 353 8.81 -12.35 -0.17
N ILE A 354 9.65 -11.41 0.28
CA ILE A 354 9.17 -10.21 0.99
C ILE A 354 8.41 -9.29 0.02
N GLU A 355 8.96 -9.04 -1.16
CA GLU A 355 8.34 -8.19 -2.19
C GLU A 355 7.01 -8.79 -2.68
N GLU A 356 6.93 -10.10 -2.88
CA GLU A 356 5.71 -10.82 -3.24
C GLU A 356 4.66 -10.75 -2.12
N THR A 357 5.05 -11.01 -0.87
CA THR A 357 4.13 -11.00 0.28
C THR A 357 3.62 -9.59 0.60
N MET A 358 4.45 -8.58 0.44
CA MET A 358 4.10 -7.19 0.74
C MET A 358 3.53 -6.44 -0.45
N GLU A 359 3.57 -7.03 -1.65
CA GLU A 359 3.16 -6.40 -2.92
C GLU A 359 3.84 -5.04 -3.17
N VAL A 360 5.04 -4.84 -2.60
CA VAL A 360 5.83 -3.60 -2.71
C VAL A 360 7.31 -3.94 -2.79
N ARG A 361 8.03 -3.25 -3.66
CA ARG A 361 9.48 -3.40 -3.77
C ARG A 361 10.21 -2.90 -2.52
N LEU A 362 11.25 -3.61 -2.10
CA LEU A 362 12.08 -3.17 -0.96
C LEU A 362 12.71 -1.80 -1.19
N THR A 363 13.05 -1.47 -2.43
CA THR A 363 13.57 -0.15 -2.79
C THR A 363 12.58 0.97 -2.55
N SER A 364 11.27 0.70 -2.72
CA SER A 364 10.20 1.66 -2.43
C SER A 364 9.93 1.80 -0.93
N LEU A 365 10.16 0.76 -0.14
CA LEU A 365 10.05 0.81 1.31
C LEU A 365 11.21 1.59 1.95
N PHE A 366 12.46 1.31 1.56
CA PHE A 366 13.68 1.86 2.16
C PHE A 366 14.24 3.06 1.38
N VAL A 367 13.39 4.05 1.06
CA VAL A 367 13.85 5.32 0.49
C VAL A 367 14.52 6.21 1.56
N PHE A 368 15.40 7.12 1.13
CA PHE A 368 16.15 8.00 2.02
C PHE A 368 15.24 8.77 3.02
N GLY A 369 14.08 9.25 2.56
CA GLY A 369 13.11 9.95 3.40
C GLY A 369 12.50 9.12 4.54
N ARG A 370 12.63 7.78 4.51
CA ARG A 370 12.10 6.87 5.56
C ARG A 370 13.18 6.21 6.41
N ILE A 371 14.46 6.53 6.19
CA ILE A 371 15.60 5.93 6.93
C ILE A 371 15.57 6.24 8.43
N TRP A 372 14.82 7.27 8.84
CA TRP A 372 14.59 7.61 10.24
C TRP A 372 13.88 6.50 11.02
N VAL A 373 13.06 5.67 10.36
CA VAL A 373 12.32 4.56 11.00
C VAL A 373 13.26 3.52 11.60
N PRO A 374 14.17 2.89 10.84
CA PRO A 374 15.15 1.98 11.43
C PRO A 374 16.03 2.68 12.45
N LEU A 375 16.37 3.95 12.29
CA LEU A 375 17.18 4.69 13.26
C LEU A 375 16.47 4.83 14.61
N VAL A 376 15.17 5.18 14.62
CA VAL A 376 14.36 5.28 15.85
C VAL A 376 14.24 3.92 16.54
N VAL A 377 13.99 2.86 15.79
CA VAL A 377 13.91 1.49 16.33
C VAL A 377 15.23 1.07 16.98
N VAL A 378 16.34 1.29 16.30
CA VAL A 378 17.68 0.98 16.80
C VAL A 378 18.03 1.80 18.03
N LEU A 379 17.72 3.10 18.03
CA LEU A 379 17.95 3.98 19.18
C LEU A 379 17.11 3.54 20.40
N GLY A 380 15.83 3.25 20.20
CA GLY A 380 14.95 2.73 21.24
C GLY A 380 15.48 1.43 21.85
N LEU A 381 15.89 0.50 20.99
CA LEU A 381 16.50 -0.76 21.42
C LEU A 381 17.82 -0.56 22.18
N PHE A 382 18.67 0.36 21.71
CA PHE A 382 19.93 0.71 22.38
C PHE A 382 19.68 1.31 23.77
N ILE A 383 18.67 2.15 23.92
CA ILE A 383 18.28 2.72 25.23
C ILE A 383 17.77 1.62 26.15
N VAL A 384 16.81 0.81 25.71
CA VAL A 384 16.21 -0.25 26.55
C VAL A 384 17.20 -1.37 26.84
N GLY A 385 17.91 -1.86 25.84
CA GLY A 385 18.83 -2.99 25.96
C GLY A 385 20.19 -2.62 26.55
N GLY A 386 20.66 -1.39 26.32
CA GLY A 386 21.98 -0.92 26.74
C GLY A 386 21.95 -0.11 28.04
N VAL A 387 21.17 0.98 28.06
CA VAL A 387 21.21 1.94 29.16
C VAL A 387 20.64 1.35 30.47
N LEU A 388 19.51 0.65 30.39
CA LEU A 388 18.88 0.06 31.59
C LEU A 388 19.76 -0.99 32.27
N PRO A 389 20.21 -2.07 31.58
CA PRO A 389 21.10 -3.04 32.17
C PRO A 389 22.47 -2.43 32.52
N GLY A 390 23.00 -1.54 31.68
CA GLY A 390 24.29 -0.87 31.94
C GLY A 390 24.29 -0.08 33.23
N ARG A 391 23.22 0.63 33.57
CA ARG A 391 23.05 1.32 34.85
C ARG A 391 23.01 0.34 36.02
N MET A 392 22.34 -0.80 35.87
CA MET A 392 22.30 -1.84 36.90
C MET A 392 23.71 -2.40 37.16
N PHE A 393 24.46 -2.71 36.12
CA PHE A 393 25.83 -3.22 36.20
C PHE A 393 26.79 -2.21 36.87
N SER A 394 26.69 -0.94 36.51
CA SER A 394 27.59 0.10 37.03
C SER A 394 27.43 0.33 38.55
N ARG A 395 26.24 0.04 39.11
CA ARG A 395 25.90 0.27 40.51
C ARG A 395 26.24 -0.87 41.45
N ILE A 396 26.73 -2.03 40.94
CA ILE A 396 27.07 -3.18 41.78
C ILE A 396 28.29 -2.83 42.67
N PRO A 397 28.16 -2.89 44.00
CA PRO A 397 29.30 -2.63 44.93
C PRO A 397 30.29 -3.78 44.88
N VAL A 398 31.60 -3.45 44.98
CA VAL A 398 32.70 -4.42 44.96
C VAL A 398 32.54 -5.47 46.05
N SER A 399 32.07 -5.09 47.25
CA SER A 399 31.85 -5.97 48.38
C SER A 399 30.86 -7.12 48.11
N GLN A 400 29.88 -6.90 47.25
CA GLN A 400 28.88 -7.92 46.88
C GLN A 400 29.41 -8.91 45.83
N VAL A 401 30.42 -8.51 45.04
CA VAL A 401 30.99 -9.35 43.99
C VAL A 401 31.73 -10.57 44.60
N PHE A 402 32.39 -10.40 45.73
CA PHE A 402 33.18 -11.45 46.39
C PHE A 402 32.34 -12.33 47.33
N ARG A 403 31.12 -11.92 47.73
CA ARG A 403 30.19 -12.66 48.61
C ARG A 403 29.11 -13.42 47.84
N HIS A 404 29.40 -14.09 46.76
CA HIS A 404 28.43 -14.75 45.90
C HIS A 404 27.21 -13.80 45.64
N TYR A 405 27.30 -13.05 44.57
CA TYR A 405 26.20 -12.16 44.13
C TYR A 405 24.93 -13.00 43.94
N THR A 406 24.08 -13.03 44.96
CA THR A 406 22.72 -13.55 44.87
C THR A 406 21.84 -12.37 44.50
N GLU A 407 21.21 -12.47 43.34
CA GLU A 407 20.21 -11.50 42.90
C GLU A 407 19.19 -11.28 44.03
N GLY A 408 18.99 -10.01 44.44
CA GLY A 408 18.07 -9.69 45.53
C GLY A 408 16.69 -10.33 45.27
N LYS A 409 16.02 -10.74 46.36
CA LYS A 409 14.76 -11.51 46.40
C LYS A 409 13.56 -10.91 45.63
N LYS A 410 13.69 -9.75 44.96
CA LYS A 410 12.63 -9.17 44.11
C LYS A 410 12.61 -9.84 42.73
N GLY A 411 11.81 -10.89 42.61
CA GLY A 411 11.66 -11.73 41.43
C GLY A 411 10.95 -11.05 40.27
N TRP A 412 11.41 -9.86 39.85
CA TRP A 412 10.85 -9.13 38.68
C TRP A 412 11.02 -9.88 37.36
N LYS A 413 11.95 -10.82 37.27
CA LYS A 413 12.13 -11.67 36.08
C LYS A 413 10.93 -12.58 35.82
N ARG A 414 10.30 -13.11 36.86
CA ARG A 414 9.17 -14.04 36.72
C ARG A 414 7.94 -13.36 36.09
N PRO A 415 7.47 -12.18 36.56
CA PRO A 415 6.38 -11.45 35.89
C PRO A 415 6.71 -11.09 34.45
N LEU A 416 7.95 -10.70 34.17
CA LEU A 416 8.37 -10.33 32.82
C LEU A 416 8.33 -11.52 31.87
N LEU A 417 8.88 -12.68 32.30
CA LEU A 417 8.79 -13.93 31.53
C LEU A 417 7.33 -14.35 31.33
N PHE A 418 6.50 -14.23 32.36
CA PHE A 418 5.07 -14.53 32.24
C PHE A 418 4.38 -13.68 31.18
N ILE A 419 4.62 -12.35 31.18
CA ILE A 419 4.06 -11.43 30.18
C ILE A 419 4.55 -11.79 28.77
N GLN A 420 5.85 -12.16 28.61
CA GLN A 420 6.38 -12.58 27.32
C GLN A 420 5.73 -13.87 26.81
N PHE A 421 5.63 -14.90 27.67
CA PHE A 421 4.95 -16.15 27.29
C PHE A 421 3.48 -15.94 27.00
N LEU A 422 2.79 -15.08 27.75
CA LEU A 422 1.40 -14.72 27.49
C LEU A 422 1.26 -14.03 26.12
N GLY A 423 2.15 -13.09 25.79
CA GLY A 423 2.17 -12.41 24.50
C GLY A 423 2.42 -13.38 23.33
N VAL A 424 3.42 -14.27 23.47
CA VAL A 424 3.69 -15.31 22.46
C VAL A 424 2.51 -16.26 22.30
N ALA A 425 1.91 -16.72 23.39
CA ALA A 425 0.75 -17.61 23.36
C ALA A 425 -0.46 -16.94 22.70
N PHE A 426 -0.67 -15.65 22.96
CA PHE A 426 -1.72 -14.86 22.30
C PHE A 426 -1.50 -14.76 20.78
N ILE A 427 -0.28 -14.44 20.34
CA ILE A 427 0.06 -14.35 18.90
C ILE A 427 -0.12 -15.72 18.24
N CYS A 428 0.37 -16.79 18.85
CA CYS A 428 0.19 -18.16 18.33
C CYS A 428 -1.30 -18.54 18.25
N GLY A 429 -2.08 -18.20 19.27
CA GLY A 429 -3.52 -18.43 19.28
C GLY A 429 -4.23 -17.67 18.15
N LEU A 430 -3.87 -16.40 17.94
CA LEU A 430 -4.38 -15.61 16.83
C LEU A 430 -4.02 -16.22 15.46
N MET A 431 -2.78 -16.67 15.28
CA MET A 431 -2.36 -17.35 14.06
C MET A 431 -3.14 -18.65 13.82
N CYS A 432 -3.41 -19.42 14.88
CA CYS A 432 -4.25 -20.63 14.77
C CYS A 432 -5.68 -20.29 14.31
N VAL A 433 -6.26 -19.20 14.84
CA VAL A 433 -7.60 -18.75 14.43
C VAL A 433 -7.60 -18.31 12.97
N ILE A 434 -6.63 -17.51 12.54
CA ILE A 434 -6.50 -17.07 11.14
C ILE A 434 -6.32 -18.28 10.21
N MET A 435 -5.47 -19.24 10.59
CA MET A 435 -5.26 -20.46 9.81
C MET A 435 -6.54 -21.30 9.70
N ALA A 436 -7.29 -21.41 10.80
CA ALA A 436 -8.56 -22.11 10.81
C ALA A 436 -9.62 -21.40 9.93
N GLN A 437 -9.68 -20.06 9.99
CA GLN A 437 -10.57 -19.28 9.13
C GLN A 437 -10.18 -19.43 7.66
N TYR A 438 -8.90 -19.32 7.33
CA TYR A 438 -8.38 -19.53 5.97
C TYR A 438 -8.75 -20.94 5.46
N HIS A 439 -8.49 -21.95 6.26
CA HIS A 439 -8.85 -23.34 5.91
C HIS A 439 -10.36 -23.51 5.74
N TYR A 440 -11.17 -22.87 6.59
CA TYR A 440 -12.62 -22.90 6.46
C TYR A 440 -13.08 -22.25 5.15
N VAL A 441 -12.54 -21.08 4.79
CA VAL A 441 -12.90 -20.39 3.55
C VAL A 441 -12.54 -21.22 2.32
N LEU A 442 -11.33 -21.82 2.30
CA LEU A 442 -10.87 -22.65 1.18
C LEU A 442 -11.70 -23.94 1.00
N ASN A 443 -12.25 -24.48 2.09
CA ASN A 443 -13.00 -25.75 2.04
C ASN A 443 -14.52 -25.57 2.17
N LYS A 444 -14.98 -24.31 2.28
CA LYS A 444 -16.42 -24.05 2.31
C LYS A 444 -17.03 -24.42 0.96
N ASN A 445 -18.15 -25.16 1.02
CA ASN A 445 -18.92 -25.42 -0.19
C ASN A 445 -19.50 -24.10 -0.73
N THR A 446 -19.06 -23.71 -1.91
CA THR A 446 -19.47 -22.49 -2.61
C THR A 446 -20.78 -22.68 -3.38
N GLY A 447 -21.33 -23.91 -3.44
CA GLY A 447 -22.51 -24.26 -4.22
C GLY A 447 -22.18 -24.76 -5.64
N TYR A 448 -20.91 -24.70 -6.03
CA TYR A 448 -20.41 -25.26 -7.31
C TYR A 448 -19.04 -25.94 -7.09
N ASP A 449 -18.68 -26.85 -7.99
CA ASP A 449 -17.38 -27.53 -7.96
C ASP A 449 -16.28 -26.68 -8.63
N ALA A 450 -15.66 -25.83 -7.82
CA ALA A 450 -14.58 -24.95 -8.30
C ALA A 450 -13.32 -25.70 -8.77
N ARG A 451 -13.19 -27.00 -8.49
CA ARG A 451 -12.00 -27.79 -8.85
C ARG A 451 -12.00 -28.21 -10.32
N SER A 452 -13.20 -28.31 -10.90
CA SER A 452 -13.39 -28.68 -12.29
C SER A 452 -13.57 -27.48 -13.23
N ILE A 453 -13.60 -26.26 -12.69
CA ILE A 453 -13.78 -25.03 -13.47
C ILE A 453 -12.43 -24.33 -13.67
N ALA A 454 -12.08 -24.10 -14.93
CA ALA A 454 -10.99 -23.23 -15.32
C ALA A 454 -11.56 -21.93 -15.92
N THR A 455 -11.06 -20.78 -15.49
CA THR A 455 -11.45 -19.46 -16.03
C THR A 455 -10.27 -18.82 -16.74
N SER A 456 -10.56 -18.14 -17.84
CA SER A 456 -9.55 -17.39 -18.60
C SER A 456 -10.18 -16.09 -19.14
N ASP A 457 -9.46 -14.97 -18.98
CA ASP A 457 -9.85 -13.70 -19.59
C ASP A 457 -9.33 -13.67 -21.02
N ILE A 458 -10.22 -13.90 -21.97
CA ILE A 458 -9.90 -13.85 -23.40
C ILE A 458 -10.79 -12.77 -24.02
N TYR A 459 -10.16 -11.81 -24.67
CA TYR A 459 -10.86 -10.80 -25.47
C TYR A 459 -10.94 -11.24 -26.92
N PHE A 460 -12.12 -11.16 -27.49
CA PHE A 460 -12.39 -11.50 -28.88
C PHE A 460 -12.78 -10.24 -29.64
N ASP A 461 -12.27 -10.09 -30.86
CA ASP A 461 -12.58 -8.94 -31.73
C ASP A 461 -13.95 -9.08 -32.40
N SER A 462 -14.53 -10.28 -32.37
CA SER A 462 -15.86 -10.57 -32.96
C SER A 462 -16.53 -11.78 -32.32
N ASP A 463 -17.84 -11.85 -32.44
CA ASP A 463 -18.62 -13.00 -31.99
C ASP A 463 -18.19 -14.30 -32.70
N SER A 464 -17.78 -14.21 -33.98
CA SER A 464 -17.30 -15.38 -34.75
C SER A 464 -15.98 -15.95 -34.19
N GLU A 465 -15.08 -15.09 -33.68
CA GLU A 465 -13.85 -15.54 -33.01
C GLU A 465 -14.16 -16.20 -31.67
N ARG A 466 -15.08 -15.63 -30.91
CA ARG A 466 -15.56 -16.22 -29.64
C ARG A 466 -16.14 -17.61 -29.87
N ASP A 467 -17.03 -17.75 -30.86
CA ASP A 467 -17.67 -19.01 -31.17
C ASP A 467 -16.66 -20.05 -31.68
N ALA A 468 -15.70 -19.65 -32.50
CA ALA A 468 -14.61 -20.51 -32.95
C ALA A 468 -13.73 -20.99 -31.77
N ALA A 469 -13.41 -20.11 -30.84
CA ALA A 469 -12.64 -20.46 -29.63
C ALA A 469 -13.45 -21.43 -28.74
N ARG A 470 -14.76 -21.19 -28.56
CA ARG A 470 -15.66 -22.08 -27.83
C ARG A 470 -15.66 -23.48 -28.45
N GLN A 471 -15.85 -23.56 -29.76
CA GLN A 471 -15.83 -24.86 -30.47
C GLN A 471 -14.47 -25.57 -30.34
N PHE A 472 -13.37 -24.81 -30.40
CA PHE A 472 -12.05 -25.37 -30.20
C PHE A 472 -11.90 -25.98 -28.80
N PHE A 473 -12.29 -25.26 -27.74
CA PHE A 473 -12.18 -25.75 -26.37
C PHE A 473 -13.13 -26.92 -26.09
N CYS A 474 -14.38 -26.87 -26.60
CA CYS A 474 -15.32 -28.01 -26.49
C CYS A 474 -14.80 -29.27 -27.21
N GLY A 475 -13.94 -29.13 -28.22
CA GLY A 475 -13.31 -30.25 -28.91
C GLY A 475 -12.17 -30.94 -28.13
N LEU A 476 -11.76 -30.40 -26.99
CA LEU A 476 -10.68 -30.98 -26.19
C LEU A 476 -11.22 -32.14 -25.33
N PRO A 477 -10.53 -33.28 -25.27
CA PRO A 477 -11.07 -34.52 -24.64
C PRO A 477 -11.20 -34.44 -23.11
N TYR A 478 -10.70 -33.37 -22.47
CA TYR A 478 -10.74 -33.13 -21.03
C TYR A 478 -11.64 -31.92 -20.65
N VAL A 479 -12.33 -31.36 -21.62
CA VAL A 479 -13.29 -30.26 -21.42
C VAL A 479 -14.69 -30.82 -21.60
N GLU A 480 -15.53 -30.63 -20.61
CA GLU A 480 -16.92 -31.12 -20.62
C GLU A 480 -17.84 -30.10 -21.30
N ASP A 481 -17.66 -28.80 -20.96
CA ASP A 481 -18.42 -27.69 -21.53
C ASP A 481 -17.66 -26.38 -21.42
N VAL A 482 -18.02 -25.39 -22.22
CA VAL A 482 -17.42 -24.05 -22.25
C VAL A 482 -18.52 -22.99 -22.30
N GLU A 483 -18.56 -22.15 -21.28
CA GLU A 483 -19.48 -21.03 -21.19
C GLU A 483 -18.73 -19.69 -21.22
N SER A 484 -19.37 -18.68 -21.80
CA SER A 484 -18.93 -17.29 -21.79
C SER A 484 -19.75 -16.50 -20.79
N ALA A 485 -19.09 -15.85 -19.84
CA ALA A 485 -19.76 -15.01 -18.86
C ALA A 485 -19.12 -13.61 -18.82
N SER A 486 -19.89 -12.59 -18.48
CA SER A 486 -19.39 -11.22 -18.30
C SER A 486 -18.33 -11.12 -17.22
N TYR A 487 -18.39 -11.99 -16.22
CA TYR A 487 -17.46 -12.05 -15.09
C TYR A 487 -17.27 -13.52 -14.63
N PRO A 488 -16.08 -13.87 -14.15
CA PRO A 488 -15.88 -15.16 -13.48
C PRO A 488 -16.80 -15.29 -12.26
N PRO A 489 -17.24 -16.51 -11.91
CA PRO A 489 -18.05 -16.73 -10.72
C PRO A 489 -17.44 -16.09 -9.47
N CYS A 490 -18.21 -15.30 -8.74
CA CYS A 490 -17.82 -14.63 -7.48
C CYS A 490 -16.77 -13.49 -7.58
N ILE A 491 -16.29 -13.10 -8.76
CA ILE A 491 -15.26 -12.08 -8.90
C ILE A 491 -15.84 -10.73 -9.38
N GLY A 492 -16.81 -10.74 -10.24
CA GLY A 492 -17.48 -9.52 -10.71
C GLY A 492 -18.96 -9.77 -10.87
N MET A 493 -19.78 -8.77 -10.60
CA MET A 493 -21.22 -8.85 -10.74
C MET A 493 -21.78 -7.48 -11.10
N SER A 494 -22.64 -7.44 -12.10
CA SER A 494 -23.51 -6.29 -12.29
C SER A 494 -24.58 -6.29 -11.21
N GLY A 495 -24.89 -5.12 -10.66
CA GLY A 495 -25.95 -4.96 -9.68
C GLY A 495 -27.20 -4.39 -10.34
N MET A 496 -28.35 -4.95 -10.06
CA MET A 496 -29.63 -4.37 -10.46
C MET A 496 -30.53 -4.26 -9.24
N ARG A 497 -31.19 -3.12 -9.12
CA ARG A 497 -32.21 -2.91 -8.12
C ARG A 497 -33.56 -3.09 -8.81
N ILE A 498 -34.35 -4.02 -8.29
CA ILE A 498 -35.72 -4.24 -8.76
C ILE A 498 -36.64 -3.43 -7.87
N MET A 499 -37.44 -2.57 -8.50
CA MET A 499 -38.42 -1.71 -7.83
C MET A 499 -39.82 -2.17 -8.18
N ASP A 500 -40.77 -1.95 -7.30
CA ASP A 500 -42.18 -2.12 -7.59
C ASP A 500 -42.73 -0.92 -8.36
N GLU A 501 -44.02 -0.96 -8.77
CA GLU A 501 -44.69 0.13 -9.48
C GLU A 501 -44.76 1.43 -8.66
N SER A 502 -44.54 1.37 -7.35
CA SER A 502 -44.53 2.54 -6.47
C SER A 502 -43.12 3.13 -6.29
N GLY A 503 -42.09 2.55 -6.91
CA GLY A 503 -40.68 2.97 -6.78
C GLY A 503 -40.01 2.44 -5.50
N GLN A 504 -40.64 1.51 -4.76
CA GLN A 504 -40.06 0.90 -3.59
C GLN A 504 -39.15 -0.24 -4.01
N SER A 505 -37.92 -0.27 -3.48
CA SER A 505 -36.97 -1.34 -3.75
C SER A 505 -37.46 -2.67 -3.14
N LEU A 506 -37.79 -3.62 -4.00
CA LEU A 506 -38.17 -4.98 -3.59
C LEU A 506 -36.93 -5.76 -3.13
N PHE A 507 -35.88 -5.75 -3.93
CA PHE A 507 -34.58 -6.32 -3.59
C PHE A 507 -33.51 -5.80 -4.54
N SER A 508 -32.26 -5.89 -4.12
CA SER A 508 -31.10 -5.72 -4.99
C SER A 508 -30.51 -7.09 -5.31
N SER A 509 -30.33 -7.39 -6.57
CA SER A 509 -29.70 -8.61 -7.05
C SER A 509 -28.37 -8.29 -7.71
N ARG A 510 -27.41 -9.19 -7.56
CA ARG A 510 -26.19 -9.23 -8.34
C ARG A 510 -26.29 -10.43 -9.28
N TYR A 511 -25.94 -10.22 -10.53
CA TYR A 511 -26.04 -11.25 -11.55
C TYR A 511 -24.80 -11.25 -12.44
N CYS A 512 -24.43 -12.42 -12.94
CA CYS A 512 -23.57 -12.59 -14.09
C CYS A 512 -24.44 -12.80 -15.32
N VAL A 513 -24.09 -12.20 -16.42
CA VAL A 513 -24.76 -12.46 -17.71
C VAL A 513 -23.97 -13.57 -18.37
N GLU A 514 -24.66 -14.69 -18.60
CA GLU A 514 -24.17 -15.80 -19.40
C GLU A 514 -24.76 -15.69 -20.80
N THR A 515 -24.00 -16.09 -21.79
CA THR A 515 -24.51 -16.18 -23.16
C THR A 515 -25.29 -17.48 -23.27
N GLU A 516 -26.58 -17.41 -23.59
CA GLU A 516 -27.35 -18.58 -24.01
C GLU A 516 -26.80 -19.13 -25.32
N ASN A 517 -26.88 -20.46 -25.45
CA ASN A 517 -26.51 -21.21 -26.65
C ASN A 517 -27.39 -20.87 -27.86
#